data_7ca03a8f7c626d7fd215d2059b4a816a
#
_entry.id   7ca03a8f7c626d7fd215d2059b4a816a
#
_cell.length_a   1.000
_cell.length_b   1.000
_cell.length_c   1.000
_cell.angle_alpha   90.00
_cell.angle_beta   90.00
_cell.angle_gamma   90.00
#
_symmetry.space_group_name_H-M   'P 1'
#
loop_
_entity.id
_entity.type
_entity.pdbx_description
1 polymer ?
#
loop_
_entity_poly.entity_id
_entity_poly.type
_entity_poly.pdbx_seq_one_letter_code
_entity_poly.pdbx_strand_id
1 'polypeptide(L)'
;MKLKLLLTTLVLIGANCLVSAQQTLSSSLKPLYGIDRDKKIIVTTGRLPEGVKPYKETLKVRGEAYTCYRSEMPLITITTDGPIVNSPAVHGVINVADADGNVITMHAGLKIRGTSSQQYDKKSYRVELWANATGTTMADTTFLGLRSDDDWNLEAMWSQPLRLRDKVANELWMEMYRLPYAASEPDALPGIRMVYADVFINDEYQGIYALTERMDRKQLNLRKYNGELRGLLYKGNGPGAPTFEELPAYDNSQDTWSNYEWVYPNESDTAINWSHLYSFTNFVMNASDNVFYAQFANQFDKANAIDYYLFINAVMGMDNMGRNLFVARYKKTSSYIYLPWDLDAIWGLDTDGNPTYNTAGLLGNGLYDRLTQDCSDNGFVAATKVRYDSLRRDILTKEHIMELVQNQYDELVESGAYEREHEAWPEFTVDESQLTYMSNWLDDRFAYLDGEINAACGTWGVEAPEAPEPVEGPVQIVEIYPNPAKDRINIRFAEAGEASVRLYDMTGRLVYSNASNSQAFVISTQGLSQGIYTLVTLISGNQQVNRVAVE
;
A
#
# COMPACT_ATOMS: atom_id res chain seq x y z
N MET A 1 -19.45 2.91 49.13
CA MET A 1 -18.65 1.73 49.57
C MET A 1 -18.45 0.70 48.44
N LYS A 2 -19.32 0.61 47.41
CA LYS A 2 -19.16 -0.30 46.28
C LYS A 2 -18.16 0.17 45.20
N LEU A 3 -17.96 1.46 45.05
CA LEU A 3 -17.04 2.04 44.02
C LEU A 3 -15.55 1.89 44.41
N LYS A 4 -15.20 1.92 45.68
CA LYS A 4 -13.82 1.71 46.16
C LYS A 4 -13.36 0.24 46.05
N LEU A 5 -14.29 -0.71 46.07
CA LEU A 5 -13.97 -2.13 45.96
C LEU A 5 -13.68 -2.54 44.51
N LEU A 6 -14.33 -1.87 43.53
CA LEU A 6 -14.07 -2.12 42.10
C LEU A 6 -12.68 -1.60 41.65
N LEU A 7 -12.27 -0.40 42.14
CA LEU A 7 -10.94 0.13 41.85
C LEU A 7 -9.81 -0.72 42.44
N THR A 8 -10.02 -1.30 43.64
CA THR A 8 -9.02 -2.16 44.28
C THR A 8 -8.89 -3.51 43.56
N THR A 9 -9.97 -4.02 42.99
CA THR A 9 -9.94 -5.30 42.21
C THR A 9 -9.30 -5.09 40.84
N LEU A 10 -9.49 -3.95 40.18
CA LEU A 10 -8.82 -3.62 38.91
C LEU A 10 -7.31 -3.41 39.07
N VAL A 11 -6.89 -2.76 40.16
CA VAL A 11 -5.45 -2.58 40.50
C VAL A 11 -4.80 -3.93 40.81
N LEU A 12 -5.53 -4.87 41.40
CA LEU A 12 -5.03 -6.22 41.71
C LEU A 12 -4.91 -7.10 40.47
N ILE A 13 -5.78 -6.94 39.45
CA ILE A 13 -5.66 -7.67 38.19
C ILE A 13 -4.48 -7.14 37.37
N GLY A 14 -4.29 -5.81 37.29
CA GLY A 14 -3.11 -5.21 36.66
C GLY A 14 -1.79 -5.54 37.40
N ALA A 15 -1.81 -5.55 38.73
CA ALA A 15 -0.65 -5.91 39.54
C ALA A 15 -0.34 -7.42 39.49
N ASN A 16 -1.36 -8.27 39.37
CA ASN A 16 -1.15 -9.73 39.26
C ASN A 16 -0.58 -10.15 37.90
N CYS A 17 -0.84 -9.43 36.81
CA CYS A 17 -0.15 -9.67 35.53
C CYS A 17 1.36 -9.35 35.60
N LEU A 18 1.77 -8.38 36.41
CA LEU A 18 3.18 -7.99 36.54
C LEU A 18 3.88 -8.71 37.71
N VAL A 19 3.18 -9.07 38.77
CA VAL A 19 3.74 -9.85 39.89
C VAL A 19 3.93 -11.32 39.50
N SER A 20 3.11 -11.88 38.59
CA SER A 20 3.32 -13.23 38.07
C SER A 20 4.49 -13.32 37.08
N ALA A 21 4.96 -12.22 36.51
CA ALA A 21 6.20 -12.19 35.73
C ALA A 21 7.46 -12.43 36.58
N GLN A 22 7.35 -12.41 37.90
CA GLN A 22 8.44 -12.79 38.81
C GLN A 22 8.42 -14.26 39.24
N GLN A 23 7.31 -14.97 39.07
CA GLN A 23 7.24 -16.41 39.31
C GLN A 23 7.14 -17.13 37.98
N THR A 24 8.22 -17.80 37.58
CA THR A 24 8.29 -18.85 36.54
C THR A 24 7.08 -18.83 35.61
N LEU A 25 7.24 -18.16 34.47
CA LEU A 25 6.32 -18.27 33.32
C LEU A 25 6.03 -19.74 33.08
N SER A 26 4.93 -20.25 33.63
CA SER A 26 4.38 -21.50 33.21
C SER A 26 4.06 -21.38 31.73
N SER A 27 4.42 -22.35 30.94
CA SER A 27 4.31 -22.43 29.49
C SER A 27 2.88 -22.36 28.94
N SER A 28 1.91 -21.89 29.72
CA SER A 28 0.49 -21.82 29.38
C SER A 28 -0.14 -20.42 29.36
N LEU A 29 0.56 -19.36 29.77
CA LEU A 29 0.05 -18.01 29.69
C LEU A 29 0.58 -17.35 28.42
N LYS A 30 -0.30 -17.19 27.45
CA LYS A 30 -0.05 -16.47 26.19
C LYS A 30 0.02 -14.97 26.49
N PRO A 31 1.00 -14.23 25.92
CA PRO A 31 1.18 -12.83 26.27
C PRO A 31 0.07 -11.96 25.66
N LEU A 32 -0.65 -11.25 26.52
CA LEU A 32 -1.51 -10.11 26.14
C LEU A 32 -0.72 -8.79 26.15
N TYR A 33 0.59 -8.86 26.17
CA TYR A 33 1.46 -7.69 26.17
C TYR A 33 2.77 -8.00 25.43
N GLY A 34 3.35 -6.96 24.84
CA GLY A 34 4.73 -6.91 24.35
C GLY A 34 5.57 -6.01 25.26
N ILE A 35 6.84 -6.30 25.39
CA ILE A 35 7.80 -5.51 26.16
C ILE A 35 9.09 -5.32 25.40
N ASP A 36 9.46 -4.05 25.19
CA ASP A 36 10.77 -3.64 24.68
C ASP A 36 11.57 -3.07 25.85
N ARG A 37 12.67 -3.78 26.19
CA ARG A 37 13.50 -3.41 27.35
C ARG A 37 14.46 -2.27 27.04
N ASP A 38 14.83 -2.10 25.80
CA ASP A 38 15.77 -1.08 25.38
C ASP A 38 15.05 0.27 25.24
N LYS A 39 13.91 0.29 24.56
CA LYS A 39 13.05 1.48 24.44
C LYS A 39 12.25 1.78 25.71
N LYS A 40 12.23 0.87 26.70
CA LYS A 40 11.42 0.97 27.94
C LYS A 40 9.92 1.11 27.68
N ILE A 41 9.41 0.36 26.72
CA ILE A 41 8.02 0.37 26.28
C ILE A 41 7.35 -0.96 26.63
N ILE A 42 6.10 -0.88 27.08
CA ILE A 42 5.17 -2.01 27.21
C ILE A 42 3.92 -1.64 26.42
N VAL A 43 3.44 -2.52 25.56
CA VAL A 43 2.14 -2.39 24.89
C VAL A 43 1.25 -3.54 25.33
N THR A 44 0.03 -3.23 25.71
CA THR A 44 -0.97 -4.23 26.09
C THR A 44 -2.22 -4.06 25.24
N THR A 45 -2.84 -5.17 24.86
CA THR A 45 -4.17 -5.17 24.28
C THR A 45 -5.19 -5.73 25.27
N GLY A 46 -6.40 -5.16 25.26
CA GLY A 46 -7.52 -5.61 26.10
C GLY A 46 -8.65 -4.61 26.13
N ARG A 47 -9.88 -5.09 26.34
CA ARG A 47 -11.06 -4.22 26.46
C ARG A 47 -10.86 -3.19 27.55
N LEU A 48 -11.03 -1.94 27.19
CA LEU A 48 -11.04 -0.83 28.14
C LEU A 48 -12.44 -0.68 28.76
N PRO A 49 -12.56 -0.19 30.01
CA PRO A 49 -13.87 0.13 30.59
C PRO A 49 -14.62 1.13 29.73
N GLU A 50 -15.95 1.04 29.72
CA GLU A 50 -16.82 1.95 28.97
C GLU A 50 -16.47 3.43 29.26
N GLY A 51 -16.25 4.21 28.20
CA GLY A 51 -15.87 5.62 28.25
C GLY A 51 -14.40 5.90 28.58
N VAL A 52 -13.58 4.87 28.74
CA VAL A 52 -12.12 5.02 28.92
C VAL A 52 -11.46 4.92 27.55
N LYS A 53 -10.78 6.00 27.14
CA LYS A 53 -9.96 6.00 25.92
C LYS A 53 -8.61 5.31 26.17
N PRO A 54 -7.94 4.82 25.14
CA PRO A 54 -6.56 4.38 25.23
C PRO A 54 -5.67 5.40 25.94
N TYR A 55 -4.75 4.91 26.78
CA TYR A 55 -3.91 5.77 27.60
C TYR A 55 -2.54 5.15 27.85
N LYS A 56 -1.61 5.98 28.33
CA LYS A 56 -0.30 5.55 28.80
C LYS A 56 -0.11 5.81 30.29
N GLU A 57 0.65 4.95 30.94
CA GLU A 57 1.02 5.07 32.36
C GLU A 57 2.49 4.66 32.55
N THR A 58 3.09 5.09 33.64
CA THR A 58 4.43 4.63 33.99
C THR A 58 4.33 3.42 34.92
N LEU A 59 4.93 2.31 34.51
CA LEU A 59 5.05 1.11 35.33
C LEU A 59 6.50 0.89 35.74
N LYS A 60 6.70 0.38 36.96
CA LYS A 60 8.03 -0.05 37.43
C LYS A 60 8.16 -1.55 37.30
N VAL A 61 9.07 -2.02 36.44
CA VAL A 61 9.41 -3.42 36.26
C VAL A 61 10.84 -3.64 36.75
N ARG A 62 11.00 -4.43 37.81
CA ARG A 62 12.31 -4.68 38.45
C ARG A 62 13.06 -3.40 38.87
N GLY A 63 12.34 -2.36 39.23
CA GLY A 63 12.91 -1.05 39.65
C GLY A 63 13.14 -0.05 38.52
N GLU A 64 13.05 -0.44 37.28
CA GLU A 64 13.16 0.42 36.10
C GLU A 64 11.77 0.92 35.66
N ALA A 65 11.70 2.17 35.21
CA ALA A 65 10.46 2.79 34.71
C ALA A 65 10.26 2.43 33.23
N TYR A 66 9.04 2.03 32.89
CA TYR A 66 8.57 1.75 31.54
C TYR A 66 7.34 2.60 31.24
N THR A 67 7.20 3.07 30.00
CA THR A 67 5.95 3.61 29.48
C THR A 67 5.07 2.44 29.05
N CYS A 68 3.92 2.29 29.67
CA CYS A 68 2.96 1.24 29.34
C CYS A 68 1.78 1.86 28.59
N TYR A 69 1.58 1.42 27.35
CA TYR A 69 0.45 1.79 26.52
C TYR A 69 -0.65 0.73 26.63
N ARG A 70 -1.89 1.20 26.88
CA ARG A 70 -3.09 0.37 26.96
C ARG A 70 -4.07 0.78 25.89
N SER A 71 -4.36 -0.15 24.98
CA SER A 71 -5.31 0.07 23.91
C SER A 71 -6.13 -1.19 23.61
N GLU A 72 -7.12 -1.07 22.76
CA GLU A 72 -7.88 -2.19 22.22
C GLU A 72 -7.31 -2.68 20.86
N MET A 73 -6.24 -2.04 20.37
CA MET A 73 -5.59 -2.48 19.13
C MET A 73 -5.01 -3.88 19.29
N PRO A 74 -5.18 -4.77 18.32
CA PRO A 74 -4.57 -6.07 18.32
C PRO A 74 -3.05 -6.03 18.53
N LEU A 75 -2.52 -7.04 19.17
CA LEU A 75 -1.10 -7.17 19.45
C LEU A 75 -0.55 -8.46 18.84
N ILE A 76 0.51 -8.32 18.09
CA ILE A 76 1.25 -9.44 17.48
C ILE A 76 2.64 -9.50 18.10
N THR A 77 3.01 -10.65 18.67
CA THR A 77 4.38 -10.90 19.13
C THR A 77 4.98 -12.07 18.36
N ILE A 78 6.18 -11.87 17.87
CA ILE A 78 6.91 -12.85 17.08
C ILE A 78 8.26 -13.12 17.75
N THR A 79 8.57 -14.40 17.96
CA THR A 79 9.89 -14.83 18.41
C THR A 79 10.49 -15.74 17.35
N THR A 80 11.68 -15.44 16.86
CA THR A 80 12.34 -16.16 15.77
C THR A 80 13.62 -16.83 16.23
N ASP A 81 13.99 -17.93 15.56
CA ASP A 81 15.22 -18.66 15.85
C ASP A 81 16.49 -17.95 15.34
N GLY A 82 16.32 -16.91 14.52
CA GLY A 82 17.41 -16.13 13.94
C GLY A 82 16.89 -14.88 13.23
N PRO A 83 17.76 -14.06 12.63
CA PRO A 83 17.34 -12.86 11.90
C PRO A 83 16.44 -13.22 10.72
N ILE A 84 15.34 -12.48 10.55
CA ILE A 84 14.45 -12.66 9.41
C ILE A 84 15.14 -12.13 8.15
N VAL A 85 15.19 -12.96 7.11
CA VAL A 85 15.77 -12.66 5.80
C VAL A 85 14.72 -12.81 4.70
N ASN A 86 15.04 -12.42 3.46
CA ASN A 86 14.10 -12.59 2.34
C ASN A 86 13.99 -14.05 1.86
N SER A 87 15.02 -14.87 2.05
CA SER A 87 15.04 -16.31 1.74
C SER A 87 16.25 -16.99 2.41
N PRO A 88 16.10 -18.21 2.92
CA PRO A 88 14.86 -18.97 3.14
C PRO A 88 14.00 -18.37 4.27
N ALA A 89 12.77 -18.90 4.46
CA ALA A 89 11.93 -18.53 5.60
C ALA A 89 12.59 -18.98 6.92
N VAL A 90 12.56 -18.09 7.91
CA VAL A 90 13.09 -18.34 9.25
C VAL A 90 11.96 -18.82 10.15
N HIS A 91 12.17 -19.91 10.86
CA HIS A 91 11.19 -20.39 11.83
C HIS A 91 11.03 -19.41 12.99
N GLY A 92 9.79 -19.24 13.42
CA GLY A 92 9.42 -18.49 14.60
C GLY A 92 8.09 -18.96 15.17
N VAL A 93 7.71 -18.32 16.28
CA VAL A 93 6.40 -18.47 16.90
C VAL A 93 5.72 -17.11 16.88
N ILE A 94 4.51 -17.07 16.32
CA ILE A 94 3.66 -15.89 16.29
C ILE A 94 2.52 -16.04 17.30
N ASN A 95 2.27 -15.01 18.09
CA ASN A 95 1.07 -14.87 18.90
C ASN A 95 0.30 -13.67 18.39
N VAL A 96 -0.99 -13.87 18.15
CA VAL A 96 -1.94 -12.81 17.77
C VAL A 96 -2.98 -12.70 18.85
N ALA A 97 -3.04 -11.55 19.51
CA ALA A 97 -3.97 -11.26 20.59
C ALA A 97 -4.95 -10.17 20.17
N ASP A 98 -6.23 -10.35 20.50
CA ASP A 98 -7.27 -9.33 20.34
C ASP A 98 -7.64 -8.66 21.66
N ALA A 99 -8.48 -7.61 21.61
CA ALA A 99 -8.94 -6.90 22.77
C ALA A 99 -9.84 -7.74 23.70
N ASP A 100 -10.46 -8.80 23.20
CA ASP A 100 -11.31 -9.71 23.99
C ASP A 100 -10.51 -10.74 24.79
N GLY A 101 -9.19 -10.73 24.66
CA GLY A 101 -8.29 -11.62 25.37
C GLY A 101 -8.10 -12.98 24.66
N ASN A 102 -8.59 -13.14 23.43
CA ASN A 102 -8.29 -14.31 22.63
C ASN A 102 -6.84 -14.23 22.16
N VAL A 103 -6.08 -15.30 22.34
CA VAL A 103 -4.70 -15.40 21.87
C VAL A 103 -4.53 -16.66 21.04
N ILE A 104 -4.11 -16.50 19.81
CA ILE A 104 -3.78 -17.59 18.90
C ILE A 104 -2.25 -17.67 18.80
N THR A 105 -1.69 -18.85 19.04
CA THR A 105 -0.25 -19.11 18.94
C THR A 105 0.00 -20.15 17.87
N MET A 106 0.89 -19.82 16.91
CA MET A 106 1.23 -20.70 15.80
C MET A 106 2.75 -20.71 15.57
N HIS A 107 3.26 -21.83 15.06
CA HIS A 107 4.55 -21.83 14.38
C HIS A 107 4.43 -21.10 13.05
N ALA A 108 5.47 -20.42 12.64
CA ALA A 108 5.48 -19.69 11.37
C ALA A 108 6.86 -19.72 10.71
N GLY A 109 6.86 -19.70 9.40
CA GLY A 109 7.99 -19.33 8.58
C GLY A 109 7.88 -17.85 8.22
N LEU A 110 8.89 -17.06 8.57
CA LEU A 110 8.92 -15.62 8.35
C LEU A 110 9.99 -15.26 7.35
N LYS A 111 9.66 -14.36 6.42
CA LYS A 111 10.64 -13.78 5.50
C LYS A 111 10.30 -12.32 5.19
N ILE A 112 11.35 -11.53 4.92
CA ILE A 112 11.17 -10.16 4.41
C ILE A 112 10.48 -10.25 3.05
N ARG A 113 9.50 -9.38 2.81
CA ARG A 113 8.80 -9.28 1.54
C ARG A 113 8.99 -7.91 0.89
N GLY A 114 8.51 -7.82 -0.36
CA GLY A 114 8.60 -6.64 -1.20
C GLY A 114 9.81 -6.67 -2.12
N THR A 115 9.93 -5.69 -2.98
CA THR A 115 11.07 -5.48 -3.89
C THR A 115 11.84 -4.25 -3.45
N SER A 116 11.36 -3.05 -3.78
CA SER A 116 11.93 -1.77 -3.36
C SER A 116 11.78 -1.53 -1.85
N SER A 117 10.66 -1.93 -1.26
CA SER A 117 10.38 -1.79 0.18
C SER A 117 11.37 -2.54 1.09
N GLN A 118 12.15 -3.49 0.57
CA GLN A 118 13.25 -4.09 1.32
C GLN A 118 14.39 -3.12 1.67
N GLN A 119 14.44 -1.94 1.04
CA GLN A 119 15.44 -0.92 1.32
C GLN A 119 15.08 -0.06 2.53
N TYR A 120 13.80 0.03 2.91
CA TYR A 120 13.36 0.79 4.08
C TYR A 120 13.81 0.15 5.38
N ASP A 121 13.99 0.93 6.43
CA ASP A 121 14.40 0.44 7.75
C ASP A 121 13.30 -0.45 8.35
N LYS A 122 12.05 -0.02 8.30
CA LYS A 122 10.88 -0.81 8.69
C LYS A 122 10.50 -1.79 7.58
N LYS A 123 10.70 -3.08 7.81
CA LYS A 123 10.47 -4.14 6.82
C LYS A 123 9.02 -4.64 6.85
N SER A 124 8.49 -4.99 5.69
CA SER A 124 7.29 -5.82 5.58
C SER A 124 7.66 -7.31 5.59
N TYR A 125 6.76 -8.14 6.13
CA TYR A 125 7.03 -9.57 6.29
C TYR A 125 5.93 -10.42 5.66
N ARG A 126 6.34 -11.57 5.10
CA ARG A 126 5.44 -12.68 4.82
C ARG A 126 5.48 -13.65 5.99
N VAL A 127 4.31 -14.15 6.38
CA VAL A 127 4.09 -15.08 7.48
C VAL A 127 3.38 -16.31 6.93
N GLU A 128 4.07 -17.45 6.91
CA GLU A 128 3.52 -18.75 6.51
C GLU A 128 3.28 -19.58 7.77
N LEU A 129 2.02 -19.93 8.06
CA LEU A 129 1.69 -20.66 9.30
C LEU A 129 1.96 -22.15 9.15
N TRP A 130 2.66 -22.70 10.12
CA TRP A 130 3.07 -24.09 10.16
C TRP A 130 2.38 -24.86 11.28
N ALA A 131 1.99 -26.09 11.01
CA ALA A 131 1.42 -26.98 12.02
C ALA A 131 2.45 -27.42 13.08
N ASN A 132 3.74 -27.30 12.79
CA ASN A 132 4.85 -27.66 13.67
C ASN A 132 6.11 -26.85 13.36
N ALA A 133 7.11 -26.94 14.22
CA ALA A 133 8.35 -26.18 14.09
C ALA A 133 9.22 -26.54 12.86
N THR A 134 8.93 -27.64 12.18
CA THR A 134 9.73 -28.07 11.01
C THR A 134 9.24 -27.49 9.70
N GLY A 135 8.05 -26.84 9.68
CA GLY A 135 7.49 -26.24 8.48
C GLY A 135 7.10 -27.24 7.37
N THR A 136 6.97 -28.52 7.71
CA THR A 136 6.63 -29.56 6.73
C THR A 136 5.16 -29.63 6.38
N THR A 137 4.31 -29.00 7.18
CA THR A 137 2.86 -28.98 7.03
C THR A 137 2.34 -27.58 7.37
N MET A 138 1.56 -26.99 6.45
CA MET A 138 0.88 -25.72 6.67
C MET A 138 -0.36 -25.90 7.55
N ALA A 139 -0.80 -24.84 8.21
CA ALA A 139 -1.97 -24.85 9.08
C ALA A 139 -2.81 -23.59 8.89
N ASP A 140 -3.97 -23.76 8.30
CA ASP A 140 -4.95 -22.67 8.17
C ASP A 140 -5.44 -22.23 9.56
N THR A 141 -5.51 -20.92 9.78
CA THR A 141 -6.17 -20.32 10.94
C THR A 141 -6.85 -19.00 10.57
N THR A 142 -7.70 -18.51 11.47
CA THR A 142 -8.37 -17.22 11.31
C THR A 142 -7.77 -16.24 12.31
N PHE A 143 -7.21 -15.14 11.84
CA PHE A 143 -6.76 -14.04 12.67
C PHE A 143 -7.73 -12.87 12.57
N LEU A 144 -8.14 -12.29 13.71
CA LEU A 144 -8.80 -10.99 13.82
C LEU A 144 -10.02 -10.82 12.87
N GLY A 145 -10.79 -11.87 12.66
CA GLY A 145 -11.95 -11.86 11.77
C GLY A 145 -11.66 -11.87 10.26
N LEU A 146 -10.40 -11.96 9.88
CA LEU A 146 -9.98 -12.18 8.49
C LEU A 146 -10.29 -13.64 8.07
N ARG A 147 -10.09 -13.99 6.80
CA ARG A 147 -10.37 -15.36 6.32
C ARG A 147 -9.49 -16.41 7.02
N SER A 148 -9.84 -17.67 6.91
CA SER A 148 -8.96 -18.77 7.34
C SER A 148 -7.91 -19.03 6.28
N ASP A 149 -6.64 -18.90 6.64
CA ASP A 149 -5.49 -19.11 5.76
C ASP A 149 -4.24 -19.52 6.54
N ASP A 150 -3.25 -20.06 5.80
CA ASP A 150 -1.90 -20.31 6.27
C ASP A 150 -0.89 -19.24 5.84
N ASP A 151 -1.31 -18.25 5.01
CA ASP A 151 -0.39 -17.32 4.35
C ASP A 151 -0.85 -15.86 4.48
N TRP A 152 -0.05 -15.04 5.18
CA TRP A 152 -0.37 -13.69 5.60
C TRP A 152 0.76 -12.72 5.27
N ASN A 153 0.46 -11.41 5.21
CA ASN A 153 1.48 -10.39 5.26
C ASN A 153 1.34 -9.50 6.49
N LEU A 154 2.47 -8.99 6.97
CA LEU A 154 2.57 -7.84 7.85
C LEU A 154 3.13 -6.68 7.03
N GLU A 155 2.27 -5.74 6.68
CA GLU A 155 2.63 -4.57 5.87
C GLU A 155 3.12 -3.44 6.77
N ALA A 156 4.34 -2.96 6.51
CA ALA A 156 4.96 -1.87 7.26
C ALA A 156 4.36 -0.50 6.93
N MET A 157 3.79 -0.34 5.74
CA MET A 157 3.20 0.92 5.24
C MET A 157 4.18 2.10 5.30
N TRP A 158 5.48 1.85 5.16
CA TRP A 158 6.53 2.83 5.43
C TRP A 158 6.45 4.09 4.56
N SER A 159 6.20 3.93 3.25
CA SER A 159 6.06 5.04 2.30
C SER A 159 4.78 5.86 2.47
N GLN A 160 3.81 5.38 3.25
CA GLN A 160 2.52 6.06 3.42
C GLN A 160 2.58 7.03 4.61
N PRO A 161 2.44 8.35 4.42
CA PRO A 161 2.57 9.33 5.50
C PRO A 161 1.59 9.14 6.67
N LEU A 162 0.39 8.62 6.38
CA LEU A 162 -0.66 8.36 7.39
C LEU A 162 -0.92 6.86 7.61
N ARG A 163 -0.16 5.95 7.02
CA ARG A 163 -0.31 4.48 7.18
C ARG A 163 -1.72 3.93 6.83
N LEU A 164 -2.47 4.54 5.89
CA LEU A 164 -3.88 4.18 5.66
C LEU A 164 -4.29 4.02 4.19
N ARG A 165 -3.50 4.49 3.21
CA ARG A 165 -3.94 4.56 1.79
C ARG A 165 -4.30 3.20 1.22
N ASP A 166 -3.46 2.20 1.41
CA ASP A 166 -3.68 0.83 0.93
C ASP A 166 -4.96 0.22 1.49
N LYS A 167 -5.22 0.41 2.80
CA LYS A 167 -6.42 -0.09 3.46
C LYS A 167 -7.67 0.57 2.89
N VAL A 168 -7.69 1.89 2.83
CA VAL A 168 -8.83 2.67 2.29
C VAL A 168 -9.09 2.33 0.83
N ALA A 169 -8.04 2.20 0.00
CA ALA A 169 -8.21 1.89 -1.40
C ALA A 169 -8.77 0.47 -1.63
N ASN A 170 -8.35 -0.51 -0.83
CA ASN A 170 -8.94 -1.85 -0.88
C ASN A 170 -10.41 -1.86 -0.42
N GLU A 171 -10.77 -1.10 0.61
CA GLU A 171 -12.16 -0.92 1.04
C GLU A 171 -13.00 -0.31 -0.08
N LEU A 172 -12.55 0.79 -0.68
CA LEU A 172 -13.20 1.45 -1.81
C LEU A 172 -13.38 0.51 -3.01
N TRP A 173 -12.35 -0.26 -3.37
CA TRP A 173 -12.45 -1.25 -4.45
C TRP A 173 -13.51 -2.32 -4.16
N MET A 174 -13.56 -2.84 -2.94
CA MET A 174 -14.54 -3.85 -2.55
C MET A 174 -15.97 -3.31 -2.47
N GLU A 175 -16.16 -2.01 -2.29
CA GLU A 175 -17.47 -1.36 -2.41
C GLU A 175 -17.89 -1.21 -3.86
N MET A 176 -16.95 -0.86 -4.75
CA MET A 176 -17.20 -0.64 -6.17
C MET A 176 -17.51 -1.93 -6.93
N TYR A 177 -16.76 -2.99 -6.67
CA TYR A 177 -16.74 -4.18 -7.51
C TYR A 177 -17.16 -5.44 -6.76
N ARG A 178 -17.94 -6.29 -7.44
CA ARG A 178 -18.35 -7.62 -6.99
C ARG A 178 -17.95 -8.66 -8.01
N LEU A 179 -17.35 -9.76 -7.54
CA LEU A 179 -16.98 -10.87 -8.41
C LEU A 179 -18.20 -11.43 -9.18
N PRO A 180 -18.08 -11.75 -10.48
CA PRO A 180 -19.21 -12.21 -11.28
C PRO A 180 -19.80 -13.55 -10.82
N TYR A 181 -19.09 -14.24 -9.94
CA TYR A 181 -19.52 -15.51 -9.34
C TYR A 181 -19.80 -15.40 -7.82
N ALA A 182 -19.86 -14.19 -7.25
CA ALA A 182 -20.10 -13.98 -5.82
C ALA A 182 -21.38 -14.65 -5.30
N ALA A 183 -22.43 -14.75 -6.11
CA ALA A 183 -23.66 -15.44 -5.72
C ALA A 183 -23.46 -16.94 -5.44
N SER A 184 -22.49 -17.58 -6.08
CA SER A 184 -22.14 -19.01 -5.87
C SER A 184 -20.96 -19.21 -4.93
N GLU A 185 -20.17 -18.19 -4.69
CA GLU A 185 -18.98 -18.17 -3.82
C GLU A 185 -19.03 -16.90 -2.95
N PRO A 186 -19.91 -16.84 -1.94
CA PRO A 186 -20.16 -15.62 -1.16
C PRO A 186 -18.96 -15.16 -0.32
N ASP A 187 -18.05 -16.06 -0.01
CA ASP A 187 -16.83 -15.75 0.77
C ASP A 187 -15.67 -15.25 -0.09
N ALA A 188 -15.81 -15.31 -1.43
CA ALA A 188 -14.79 -14.79 -2.34
C ALA A 188 -14.80 -13.27 -2.37
N LEU A 189 -13.62 -12.65 -2.23
CA LEU A 189 -13.45 -11.20 -2.21
C LEU A 189 -12.57 -10.74 -3.36
N PRO A 190 -12.91 -9.61 -4.01
CA PRO A 190 -12.10 -9.04 -5.11
C PRO A 190 -10.91 -8.21 -4.63
N GLY A 191 -10.77 -7.95 -3.35
CA GLY A 191 -9.72 -7.20 -2.68
C GLY A 191 -9.21 -7.92 -1.44
N ILE A 192 -8.36 -7.28 -0.66
CA ILE A 192 -7.83 -7.80 0.59
C ILE A 192 -8.32 -6.97 1.78
N ARG A 193 -8.60 -7.62 2.89
CA ARG A 193 -8.90 -6.96 4.14
C ARG A 193 -7.62 -6.80 4.96
N MET A 194 -7.56 -5.73 5.74
CA MET A 194 -6.42 -5.35 6.56
C MET A 194 -6.87 -4.98 7.97
N VAL A 195 -6.10 -5.42 8.97
CA VAL A 195 -6.33 -5.07 10.39
C VAL A 195 -5.04 -4.51 10.97
N TYR A 196 -5.10 -3.33 11.56
CA TYR A 196 -3.95 -2.75 12.25
C TYR A 196 -3.62 -3.52 13.52
N ALA A 197 -2.33 -3.64 13.80
CA ALA A 197 -1.82 -4.28 15.00
C ALA A 197 -0.50 -3.65 15.45
N ASP A 198 -0.28 -3.60 16.75
CA ASP A 198 1.05 -3.37 17.32
C ASP A 198 1.90 -4.63 17.16
N VAL A 199 3.16 -4.50 16.73
CA VAL A 199 4.02 -5.65 16.44
C VAL A 199 5.29 -5.61 17.27
N PHE A 200 5.65 -6.74 17.88
CA PHE A 200 6.95 -6.99 18.50
C PHE A 200 7.64 -8.16 17.78
N ILE A 201 8.92 -8.01 17.51
CA ILE A 201 9.77 -9.08 16.99
C ILE A 201 10.96 -9.24 17.92
N ASN A 202 11.11 -10.42 18.54
CA ASN A 202 12.18 -10.72 19.48
C ASN A 202 12.28 -9.71 20.65
N ASP A 203 11.15 -9.36 21.24
CA ASP A 203 11.02 -8.37 22.30
C ASP A 203 11.38 -6.91 21.85
N GLU A 204 11.56 -6.64 20.56
CA GLU A 204 11.74 -5.30 20.04
C GLU A 204 10.43 -4.78 19.44
N TYR A 205 10.00 -3.59 19.86
CA TYR A 205 8.79 -2.97 19.34
C TYR A 205 9.02 -2.40 17.95
N GLN A 206 8.21 -2.85 16.99
CA GLN A 206 8.31 -2.52 15.57
C GLN A 206 7.27 -1.48 15.11
N GLY A 207 6.43 -0.97 16.02
CA GLY A 207 5.35 -0.02 15.68
C GLY A 207 4.11 -0.70 15.10
N ILE A 208 3.35 0.06 14.31
CA ILE A 208 2.08 -0.34 13.70
C ILE A 208 2.33 -1.10 12.41
N TYR A 209 1.66 -2.23 12.23
CA TYR A 209 1.57 -2.96 10.97
C TYR A 209 0.12 -3.17 10.59
N ALA A 210 -0.15 -3.37 9.31
CA ALA A 210 -1.38 -3.99 8.86
C ALA A 210 -1.15 -5.50 8.66
N LEU A 211 -1.88 -6.34 9.42
CA LEU A 211 -2.02 -7.75 9.10
C LEU A 211 -3.00 -7.87 7.95
N THR A 212 -2.57 -8.46 6.82
CA THR A 212 -3.36 -8.47 5.59
C THR A 212 -3.58 -9.87 5.04
N GLU A 213 -4.74 -10.07 4.44
CA GLU A 213 -4.99 -11.19 3.54
C GLU A 213 -4.07 -11.08 2.31
N ARG A 214 -3.98 -12.14 1.54
CA ARG A 214 -3.23 -12.16 0.28
C ARG A 214 -4.15 -12.40 -0.90
N MET A 215 -3.82 -11.80 -2.04
CA MET A 215 -4.51 -12.09 -3.30
C MET A 215 -4.01 -13.42 -3.84
N ASP A 216 -4.80 -14.46 -3.66
CA ASP A 216 -4.49 -15.83 -4.05
C ASP A 216 -5.74 -16.62 -4.48
N ARG A 217 -5.58 -17.92 -4.68
CA ARG A 217 -6.68 -18.80 -4.99
C ARG A 217 -7.77 -18.82 -3.93
N LYS A 218 -7.41 -18.79 -2.63
CA LYS A 218 -8.37 -18.85 -1.52
C LYS A 218 -9.17 -17.56 -1.44
N GLN A 219 -8.54 -16.39 -1.61
CA GLN A 219 -9.19 -15.08 -1.60
C GLN A 219 -10.29 -14.98 -2.67
N LEU A 220 -9.99 -15.49 -3.85
CA LEU A 220 -10.90 -15.48 -4.99
C LEU A 220 -11.78 -16.73 -5.07
N ASN A 221 -11.58 -17.69 -4.19
CA ASN A 221 -12.20 -19.02 -4.22
C ASN A 221 -12.18 -19.67 -5.63
N LEU A 222 -11.05 -19.52 -6.34
CA LEU A 222 -10.89 -20.07 -7.68
C LEU A 222 -11.01 -21.59 -7.65
N ARG A 223 -11.60 -22.15 -8.70
CA ARG A 223 -11.77 -23.61 -8.82
C ARG A 223 -10.44 -24.32 -8.78
N LYS A 224 -10.32 -25.27 -7.82
CA LYS A 224 -9.10 -26.05 -7.63
C LYS A 224 -8.73 -26.84 -8.88
N TYR A 225 -7.43 -26.98 -9.10
CA TYR A 225 -6.87 -27.93 -10.05
C TYR A 225 -7.30 -29.36 -9.66
N ASN A 226 -7.65 -30.17 -10.63
CA ASN A 226 -8.07 -31.57 -10.42
C ASN A 226 -7.63 -32.48 -11.59
N GLY A 227 -6.46 -32.21 -12.14
CA GLY A 227 -5.96 -32.86 -13.37
C GLY A 227 -6.19 -31.99 -14.62
N GLU A 228 -6.99 -30.94 -14.51
CA GLU A 228 -7.20 -29.92 -15.54
C GLU A 228 -7.02 -28.51 -14.97
N LEU A 229 -6.52 -27.59 -15.80
CA LEU A 229 -6.48 -26.16 -15.51
C LEU A 229 -7.90 -25.59 -15.49
N ARG A 230 -8.36 -25.18 -14.31
CA ARG A 230 -9.71 -24.66 -14.08
C ARG A 230 -9.64 -23.19 -13.69
N GLY A 231 -9.30 -22.89 -12.43
CA GLY A 231 -8.98 -21.54 -11.97
C GLY A 231 -7.55 -21.17 -12.40
N LEU A 232 -7.33 -19.90 -12.71
CA LEU A 232 -6.01 -19.36 -13.06
C LEU A 232 -5.81 -18.03 -12.37
N LEU A 233 -4.57 -17.76 -11.93
CA LEU A 233 -4.16 -16.49 -11.37
C LEU A 233 -2.75 -16.16 -11.83
N TYR A 234 -2.59 -14.96 -12.35
CA TYR A 234 -1.32 -14.39 -12.79
C TYR A 234 -1.13 -13.02 -12.14
N LYS A 235 0.11 -12.64 -11.89
CA LYS A 235 0.47 -11.30 -11.41
C LYS A 235 1.24 -10.55 -12.46
N GLY A 236 0.87 -9.32 -12.75
CA GLY A 236 1.66 -8.38 -13.55
C GLY A 236 2.72 -7.70 -12.69
N ASN A 237 3.96 -7.69 -13.19
CA ASN A 237 5.13 -7.14 -12.49
C ASN A 237 5.78 -5.98 -13.25
N GLY A 238 5.21 -5.56 -14.39
CA GLY A 238 5.75 -4.47 -15.20
C GLY A 238 5.14 -4.39 -16.59
N PRO A 239 5.59 -3.43 -17.42
CA PRO A 239 5.19 -3.33 -18.82
C PRO A 239 5.63 -4.57 -19.63
N GLY A 240 5.02 -4.77 -20.80
CA GLY A 240 5.24 -5.93 -21.68
C GLY A 240 3.94 -6.63 -22.02
N ALA A 241 3.80 -7.93 -21.78
CA ALA A 241 2.52 -8.62 -21.99
C ALA A 241 1.41 -8.11 -21.04
N PRO A 242 1.66 -7.69 -19.77
CA PRO A 242 0.64 -7.09 -18.93
C PRO A 242 0.07 -5.76 -19.45
N THR A 243 0.85 -5.01 -20.21
CA THR A 243 0.41 -3.76 -20.85
C THR A 243 -0.01 -3.93 -22.31
N PHE A 244 0.10 -5.16 -22.86
CA PHE A 244 -0.15 -5.51 -24.26
C PHE A 244 0.78 -4.79 -25.25
N GLU A 245 2.02 -4.51 -24.84
CA GLU A 245 3.05 -3.91 -25.69
C GLU A 245 3.84 -4.94 -26.46
N GLU A 246 3.94 -6.18 -25.94
CA GLU A 246 4.70 -7.26 -26.58
C GLU A 246 4.04 -8.63 -26.40
N LEU A 247 4.34 -9.54 -27.31
CA LEU A 247 3.83 -10.91 -27.31
C LEU A 247 4.98 -11.89 -27.66
N PRO A 248 6.01 -12.04 -26.81
CA PRO A 248 7.08 -12.97 -27.06
C PRO A 248 6.60 -14.42 -26.95
N ALA A 249 7.32 -15.35 -27.59
CA ALA A 249 7.09 -16.77 -27.36
C ALA A 249 7.26 -17.11 -25.87
N TYR A 250 6.42 -18.02 -25.38
CA TYR A 250 6.48 -18.46 -23.98
C TYR A 250 7.25 -19.78 -23.83
N ASP A 251 7.81 -19.96 -22.63
CA ASP A 251 8.44 -21.21 -22.18
C ASP A 251 7.74 -21.69 -20.91
N ASN A 252 7.08 -22.85 -20.99
CA ASN A 252 6.36 -23.45 -19.86
C ASN A 252 7.30 -24.05 -18.78
N SER A 253 8.61 -23.97 -18.96
CA SER A 253 9.58 -24.30 -17.90
C SER A 253 9.90 -23.14 -16.97
N GLN A 254 9.37 -21.94 -17.27
CA GLN A 254 9.60 -20.72 -16.50
C GLN A 254 8.32 -20.31 -15.76
N ASP A 255 8.46 -19.85 -14.53
CA ASP A 255 7.38 -19.29 -13.70
C ASP A 255 7.03 -17.84 -14.04
N THR A 256 7.79 -17.24 -14.95
CA THR A 256 7.56 -15.89 -15.47
C THR A 256 7.48 -15.88 -17.00
N TRP A 257 6.65 -14.96 -17.54
CA TRP A 257 6.53 -14.71 -18.97
C TRP A 257 6.25 -13.23 -19.24
N SER A 258 7.18 -12.54 -19.91
CA SER A 258 7.03 -11.13 -20.32
C SER A 258 6.43 -10.26 -19.21
N ASN A 259 7.06 -10.25 -18.03
CA ASN A 259 6.61 -9.54 -16.81
C ASN A 259 5.29 -10.02 -16.21
N TYR A 260 4.73 -11.15 -16.63
CA TYR A 260 3.78 -11.91 -15.83
C TYR A 260 4.48 -12.95 -14.95
N GLU A 261 3.96 -13.15 -13.73
CA GLU A 261 4.29 -14.24 -12.82
C GLU A 261 3.13 -15.22 -12.75
N TRP A 262 3.44 -16.52 -12.77
CA TRP A 262 2.48 -17.59 -12.57
C TRP A 262 2.20 -17.76 -11.08
N VAL A 263 0.95 -17.56 -10.65
CA VAL A 263 0.57 -17.63 -9.23
C VAL A 263 -0.26 -18.87 -8.92
N TYR A 264 -1.22 -19.23 -9.77
CA TYR A 264 -2.06 -20.41 -9.57
C TYR A 264 -2.52 -21.04 -10.89
N PRO A 265 -2.59 -22.40 -11.00
CA PRO A 265 -2.27 -23.43 -9.97
C PRO A 265 -0.80 -23.43 -9.53
N ASN A 266 -0.52 -23.94 -8.30
CA ASN A 266 0.84 -24.07 -7.82
C ASN A 266 1.62 -25.05 -8.71
N GLU A 267 2.91 -24.89 -8.85
CA GLU A 267 3.78 -25.79 -9.61
C GLU A 267 3.71 -27.24 -9.11
N SER A 268 3.51 -27.44 -7.79
CA SER A 268 3.30 -28.75 -7.20
C SER A 268 2.02 -29.43 -7.67
N ASP A 269 1.01 -28.66 -8.13
CA ASP A 269 -0.25 -29.18 -8.63
C ASP A 269 -0.17 -29.59 -10.08
N THR A 270 0.54 -28.80 -10.91
CA THR A 270 0.63 -28.98 -12.36
C THR A 270 1.87 -28.30 -12.93
N ALA A 271 2.26 -28.68 -14.14
CA ALA A 271 3.23 -27.91 -14.90
C ALA A 271 2.62 -26.56 -15.31
N ILE A 272 3.43 -25.52 -15.32
CA ILE A 272 3.08 -24.19 -15.82
C ILE A 272 2.62 -24.29 -17.27
N ASN A 273 1.61 -23.53 -17.61
CA ASN A 273 1.06 -23.51 -18.98
C ASN A 273 0.57 -22.09 -19.35
N TRP A 274 1.43 -21.34 -19.96
CA TRP A 274 1.17 -19.96 -20.41
C TRP A 274 0.19 -19.85 -21.59
N SER A 275 -0.15 -20.95 -22.27
CA SER A 275 -0.95 -20.92 -23.50
C SER A 275 -2.28 -20.16 -23.36
N HIS A 276 -2.92 -20.21 -22.20
CA HIS A 276 -4.18 -19.53 -21.94
C HIS A 276 -4.00 -18.01 -21.90
N LEU A 277 -3.02 -17.54 -21.14
CA LEU A 277 -2.74 -16.11 -21.03
C LEU A 277 -2.17 -15.57 -22.34
N TYR A 278 -1.27 -16.31 -22.98
CA TYR A 278 -0.76 -15.98 -24.32
C TYR A 278 -1.90 -15.82 -25.34
N SER A 279 -2.87 -16.74 -25.35
CA SER A 279 -4.02 -16.66 -26.26
C SER A 279 -4.87 -15.42 -26.00
N PHE A 280 -5.06 -15.05 -24.74
CA PHE A 280 -5.78 -13.84 -24.37
C PHE A 280 -4.99 -12.58 -24.79
N THR A 281 -3.70 -12.50 -24.49
CA THR A 281 -2.84 -11.38 -24.90
C THR A 281 -2.81 -11.25 -26.42
N ASN A 282 -2.67 -12.38 -27.14
CA ASN A 282 -2.73 -12.39 -28.61
C ASN A 282 -4.07 -11.92 -29.15
N PHE A 283 -5.17 -12.29 -28.50
CA PHE A 283 -6.50 -11.81 -28.89
C PHE A 283 -6.60 -10.29 -28.74
N VAL A 284 -6.13 -9.73 -27.62
CA VAL A 284 -6.14 -8.27 -27.40
C VAL A 284 -5.28 -7.55 -28.43
N MET A 285 -4.08 -8.05 -28.70
CA MET A 285 -3.12 -7.37 -29.59
C MET A 285 -3.45 -7.52 -31.08
N ASN A 286 -3.93 -8.69 -31.51
CA ASN A 286 -3.92 -9.05 -32.93
C ASN A 286 -5.30 -9.34 -33.52
N ALA A 287 -6.38 -9.47 -32.74
CA ALA A 287 -7.71 -9.63 -33.31
C ALA A 287 -8.14 -8.38 -34.07
N SER A 288 -8.79 -8.55 -35.24
CA SER A 288 -9.41 -7.42 -35.92
C SER A 288 -10.49 -6.78 -35.03
N ASP A 289 -10.80 -5.50 -35.20
CA ASP A 289 -11.74 -4.77 -34.35
C ASP A 289 -13.12 -5.43 -34.30
N ASN A 290 -13.63 -5.88 -35.45
CA ASN A 290 -14.89 -6.61 -35.51
C ASN A 290 -14.88 -7.88 -34.65
N VAL A 291 -13.77 -8.62 -34.64
CA VAL A 291 -13.63 -9.84 -33.85
C VAL A 291 -13.44 -9.50 -32.39
N PHE A 292 -12.62 -8.48 -32.10
CA PHE A 292 -12.34 -8.03 -30.74
C PHE A 292 -13.64 -7.60 -30.04
N TYR A 293 -14.38 -6.65 -30.58
CA TYR A 293 -15.61 -6.16 -29.93
C TYR A 293 -16.70 -7.23 -29.85
N ALA A 294 -16.84 -8.09 -30.86
CA ALA A 294 -17.82 -9.17 -30.84
C ALA A 294 -17.53 -10.26 -29.81
N GLN A 295 -16.26 -10.50 -29.49
CA GLN A 295 -15.84 -11.61 -28.62
C GLN A 295 -15.25 -11.18 -27.29
N PHE A 296 -15.05 -9.89 -27.05
CA PHE A 296 -14.41 -9.35 -25.84
C PHE A 296 -15.02 -9.91 -24.56
N ALA A 297 -16.35 -9.85 -24.41
CA ALA A 297 -17.06 -10.33 -23.21
C ALA A 297 -16.90 -11.84 -22.95
N ASN A 298 -16.51 -12.63 -23.96
CA ASN A 298 -16.19 -14.04 -23.79
C ASN A 298 -14.77 -14.26 -23.26
N GLN A 299 -13.88 -13.29 -23.45
CA GLN A 299 -12.48 -13.37 -23.06
C GLN A 299 -12.24 -12.66 -21.74
N PHE A 300 -12.87 -11.50 -21.54
CA PHE A 300 -12.72 -10.67 -20.37
C PHE A 300 -14.08 -10.16 -19.89
N ASP A 301 -14.27 -10.10 -18.56
CA ASP A 301 -15.51 -9.59 -17.97
C ASP A 301 -15.62 -8.06 -18.19
N LYS A 302 -16.64 -7.66 -18.95
CA LYS A 302 -16.83 -6.25 -19.33
C LYS A 302 -17.13 -5.36 -18.14
N ALA A 303 -17.89 -5.86 -17.17
CA ALA A 303 -18.20 -5.08 -15.96
C ALA A 303 -16.95 -4.86 -15.13
N ASN A 304 -16.11 -5.89 -15.00
CA ASN A 304 -14.80 -5.76 -14.34
C ASN A 304 -13.87 -4.79 -15.09
N ALA A 305 -13.81 -4.88 -16.43
CA ALA A 305 -13.00 -3.94 -17.21
C ALA A 305 -13.40 -2.49 -16.95
N ILE A 306 -14.70 -2.21 -16.86
CA ILE A 306 -15.23 -0.88 -16.57
C ILE A 306 -14.88 -0.45 -15.14
N ASP A 307 -15.19 -1.28 -14.13
CA ASP A 307 -14.97 -0.94 -12.73
C ASP A 307 -13.48 -0.79 -12.42
N TYR A 308 -12.61 -1.64 -12.98
CA TYR A 308 -11.16 -1.53 -12.81
C TYR A 308 -10.62 -0.23 -13.45
N TYR A 309 -11.06 0.09 -14.67
CA TYR A 309 -10.68 1.33 -15.34
C TYR A 309 -11.07 2.57 -14.52
N LEU A 310 -12.31 2.61 -14.07
CA LEU A 310 -12.83 3.71 -13.25
C LEU A 310 -12.09 3.82 -11.90
N PHE A 311 -11.87 2.69 -11.24
CA PHE A 311 -11.17 2.65 -9.96
C PHE A 311 -9.73 3.16 -10.09
N ILE A 312 -8.93 2.57 -10.99
CA ILE A 312 -7.52 2.96 -11.16
C ILE A 312 -7.40 4.42 -11.58
N ASN A 313 -8.32 4.91 -12.42
CA ASN A 313 -8.35 6.31 -12.77
C ASN A 313 -8.82 7.20 -11.61
N ALA A 314 -9.75 6.79 -10.77
CA ALA A 314 -10.18 7.56 -9.60
C ALA A 314 -9.05 7.71 -8.56
N VAL A 315 -8.28 6.66 -8.33
CA VAL A 315 -7.16 6.68 -7.37
C VAL A 315 -5.84 7.15 -7.99
N MET A 316 -5.75 7.26 -9.33
CA MET A 316 -4.53 7.53 -10.10
C MET A 316 -3.42 6.51 -9.81
N GLY A 317 -3.76 5.22 -9.86
CA GLY A 317 -2.83 4.11 -9.62
C GLY A 317 -1.91 3.87 -10.81
N MET A 318 -0.86 4.68 -10.97
CA MET A 318 0.01 4.68 -12.15
C MET A 318 0.69 3.32 -12.39
N ASP A 319 1.03 2.62 -11.35
CA ASP A 319 1.67 1.29 -11.43
C ASP A 319 0.66 0.16 -11.75
N ASN A 320 -0.65 0.41 -11.64
CA ASN A 320 -1.66 -0.65 -11.68
C ASN A 320 -2.18 -1.00 -13.09
N MET A 321 -1.55 -0.50 -14.16
CA MET A 321 -1.92 -0.84 -15.55
C MET A 321 -1.08 -1.97 -16.17
N GLY A 322 -0.01 -2.40 -15.51
CA GLY A 322 0.86 -3.49 -15.97
C GLY A 322 1.65 -4.13 -14.83
N ARG A 323 1.93 -3.35 -13.78
CA ARG A 323 2.47 -3.80 -12.50
C ARG A 323 1.35 -3.77 -11.47
N ASN A 324 1.55 -4.42 -10.33
CA ASN A 324 0.63 -4.34 -9.19
C ASN A 324 -0.83 -4.64 -9.57
N LEU A 325 -1.04 -5.60 -10.45
CA LEU A 325 -2.35 -6.13 -10.79
C LEU A 325 -2.33 -7.66 -10.86
N PHE A 326 -3.48 -8.26 -10.57
CA PHE A 326 -3.69 -9.67 -10.85
C PHE A 326 -4.66 -9.86 -12.00
N VAL A 327 -4.41 -10.90 -12.79
CA VAL A 327 -5.30 -11.39 -13.85
C VAL A 327 -5.82 -12.75 -13.42
N ALA A 328 -7.12 -12.85 -13.18
CA ALA A 328 -7.72 -14.07 -12.65
C ALA A 328 -8.78 -14.65 -13.59
N ARG A 329 -8.95 -15.97 -13.54
CA ARG A 329 -10.05 -16.70 -14.18
C ARG A 329 -10.63 -17.71 -13.19
N TYR A 330 -11.91 -17.57 -12.86
CA TYR A 330 -12.58 -18.40 -11.85
C TYR A 330 -12.59 -19.89 -12.19
N LYS A 331 -12.98 -20.22 -13.44
CA LYS A 331 -13.04 -21.59 -13.99
C LYS A 331 -12.80 -21.57 -15.51
N LYS A 332 -12.62 -22.74 -16.11
CA LYS A 332 -12.30 -22.92 -17.53
C LYS A 332 -13.22 -22.13 -18.50
N THR A 333 -14.48 -21.96 -18.15
CA THR A 333 -15.50 -21.29 -18.99
C THR A 333 -15.76 -19.84 -18.59
N SER A 334 -15.02 -19.29 -17.61
CA SER A 334 -15.15 -17.89 -17.19
C SER A 334 -14.22 -17.00 -17.99
N SER A 335 -14.64 -15.75 -18.17
CA SER A 335 -13.78 -14.67 -18.67
C SER A 335 -12.73 -14.29 -17.64
N TYR A 336 -11.65 -13.62 -18.07
CA TYR A 336 -10.67 -13.03 -17.18
C TYR A 336 -11.23 -11.79 -16.47
N ILE A 337 -10.63 -11.46 -15.33
CA ILE A 337 -10.87 -10.24 -14.56
C ILE A 337 -9.56 -9.66 -14.08
N TYR A 338 -9.50 -8.34 -13.88
CA TYR A 338 -8.43 -7.63 -13.18
C TYR A 338 -8.75 -7.40 -11.71
N LEU A 339 -7.72 -7.41 -10.88
CA LEU A 339 -7.78 -7.12 -9.46
C LEU A 339 -6.58 -6.25 -9.08
N PRO A 340 -6.77 -5.13 -8.38
CA PRO A 340 -5.68 -4.26 -7.97
C PRO A 340 -4.86 -4.88 -6.84
N TRP A 341 -3.62 -4.44 -6.75
CA TRP A 341 -2.66 -4.83 -5.72
C TRP A 341 -1.69 -3.67 -5.44
N ASP A 342 -1.20 -3.56 -4.19
CA ASP A 342 -0.14 -2.62 -3.81
C ASP A 342 -0.53 -1.16 -4.13
N LEU A 343 -1.53 -0.65 -3.41
CA LEU A 343 -2.17 0.64 -3.65
C LEU A 343 -1.60 1.75 -2.75
N ASP A 344 -0.29 1.76 -2.54
CA ASP A 344 0.40 2.75 -1.70
C ASP A 344 0.72 4.05 -2.44
N ALA A 345 1.01 3.98 -3.75
CA ALA A 345 1.33 5.10 -4.62
C ALA A 345 0.10 5.66 -5.36
N ILE A 346 -0.88 6.14 -4.62
CA ILE A 346 -2.16 6.64 -5.14
C ILE A 346 -2.49 8.02 -4.55
N TRP A 347 -3.54 8.66 -5.06
CA TRP A 347 -4.04 9.96 -4.60
C TRP A 347 -2.93 11.00 -4.50
N GLY A 348 -2.13 11.10 -5.61
CA GLY A 348 -1.10 12.11 -5.78
C GLY A 348 0.20 11.86 -5.02
N LEU A 349 0.47 10.63 -4.57
CA LEU A 349 1.79 10.24 -4.10
C LEU A 349 2.53 9.39 -5.15
N ASP A 350 3.86 9.45 -5.13
CA ASP A 350 4.73 8.50 -5.80
C ASP A 350 4.99 7.24 -4.92
N THR A 351 5.78 6.31 -5.42
CA THR A 351 6.14 5.05 -4.72
C THR A 351 6.97 5.26 -3.44
N ASP A 352 7.58 6.41 -3.27
CA ASP A 352 8.34 6.79 -2.08
C ASP A 352 7.51 7.61 -1.07
N GLY A 353 6.23 7.85 -1.39
CA GLY A 353 5.29 8.61 -0.57
C GLY A 353 5.41 10.12 -0.72
N ASN A 354 6.09 10.61 -1.77
CA ASN A 354 6.22 12.05 -2.00
C ASN A 354 5.02 12.59 -2.78
N PRO A 355 4.52 13.78 -2.43
CA PRO A 355 3.45 14.43 -3.16
C PRO A 355 3.85 14.80 -4.60
N THR A 356 3.10 14.35 -5.59
CA THR A 356 3.28 14.67 -7.02
C THR A 356 2.22 15.62 -7.53
N TYR A 357 1.08 15.69 -6.87
CA TYR A 357 -0.12 16.46 -7.25
C TYR A 357 -0.55 16.28 -8.72
N ASN A 358 -0.31 15.10 -9.28
CA ASN A 358 -0.79 14.80 -10.62
C ASN A 358 -2.27 14.42 -10.57
N THR A 359 -3.16 15.27 -11.13
CA THR A 359 -4.61 15.08 -11.15
C THR A 359 -5.19 14.90 -12.55
N ALA A 360 -4.38 15.12 -13.59
CA ALA A 360 -4.79 15.05 -14.99
C ALA A 360 -4.33 13.74 -15.66
N GLY A 361 -4.91 13.42 -16.81
CA GLY A 361 -4.62 12.23 -17.60
C GLY A 361 -5.51 11.03 -17.26
N LEU A 362 -5.75 10.17 -18.24
CA LEU A 362 -6.40 8.88 -18.10
C LEU A 362 -5.35 7.77 -18.20
N LEU A 363 -5.34 6.87 -17.23
CA LEU A 363 -4.49 5.70 -17.24
C LEU A 363 -5.12 4.60 -18.11
N GLY A 364 -4.30 3.90 -18.87
CA GLY A 364 -4.71 2.81 -19.73
C GLY A 364 -3.54 1.84 -20.02
N ASN A 365 -3.85 0.84 -20.82
CA ASN A 365 -2.90 -0.07 -21.44
C ASN A 365 -3.50 -0.54 -22.78
N GLY A 366 -2.81 -1.36 -23.55
CA GLY A 366 -3.28 -1.76 -24.87
C GLY A 366 -4.68 -2.40 -24.92
N LEU A 367 -5.19 -2.95 -23.81
CA LEU A 367 -6.58 -3.37 -23.72
C LEU A 367 -7.53 -2.17 -23.72
N TYR A 368 -7.26 -1.17 -22.89
CA TYR A 368 -8.09 0.03 -22.77
C TYR A 368 -7.96 0.93 -23.97
N ASP A 369 -6.80 0.97 -24.65
CA ASP A 369 -6.62 1.69 -25.92
C ASP A 369 -7.62 1.23 -26.97
N ARG A 370 -7.94 -0.07 -26.99
CA ARG A 370 -8.97 -0.62 -27.87
C ARG A 370 -10.39 -0.41 -27.34
N LEU A 371 -10.61 -0.62 -26.04
CA LEU A 371 -11.93 -0.51 -25.44
C LEU A 371 -12.48 0.92 -25.52
N THR A 372 -11.63 1.93 -25.33
CA THR A 372 -12.01 3.35 -25.41
C THR A 372 -12.36 3.82 -26.82
N GLN A 373 -12.10 3.02 -27.85
CA GLN A 373 -12.57 3.25 -29.23
C GLN A 373 -13.96 2.64 -29.52
N ASP A 374 -14.52 1.83 -28.60
CA ASP A 374 -15.85 1.25 -28.80
C ASP A 374 -16.96 2.27 -28.51
N CYS A 375 -17.30 3.05 -29.56
CA CYS A 375 -18.32 4.10 -29.54
C CYS A 375 -19.74 3.60 -29.85
N SER A 376 -19.97 2.30 -29.91
CA SER A 376 -21.32 1.78 -30.16
C SER A 376 -22.27 2.08 -28.96
N ASP A 377 -23.57 2.12 -29.18
CA ASP A 377 -24.58 2.45 -28.18
C ASP A 377 -24.49 1.57 -26.92
N ASN A 378 -24.04 0.32 -27.09
CA ASN A 378 -23.81 -0.64 -26.02
C ASN A 378 -22.31 -0.93 -25.82
N GLY A 379 -21.44 -0.08 -26.36
CA GLY A 379 -19.98 -0.19 -26.31
C GLY A 379 -19.40 0.02 -24.93
N PHE A 380 -18.08 -0.07 -24.87
CA PHE A 380 -17.36 0.15 -23.61
C PHE A 380 -17.55 1.57 -23.10
N VAL A 381 -17.40 2.58 -23.97
CA VAL A 381 -17.48 4.01 -23.59
C VAL A 381 -18.86 4.35 -23.04
N ALA A 382 -19.94 3.95 -23.75
CA ALA A 382 -21.32 4.20 -23.29
C ALA A 382 -21.60 3.55 -21.93
N ALA A 383 -21.19 2.28 -21.76
CA ALA A 383 -21.37 1.56 -20.50
C ALA A 383 -20.54 2.15 -19.35
N THR A 384 -19.32 2.62 -19.64
CA THR A 384 -18.45 3.28 -18.65
C THR A 384 -19.05 4.60 -18.16
N LYS A 385 -19.62 5.42 -19.05
CA LYS A 385 -20.33 6.66 -18.66
C LYS A 385 -21.49 6.36 -17.70
N VAL A 386 -22.33 5.42 -18.05
CA VAL A 386 -23.48 5.02 -17.21
C VAL A 386 -23.00 4.52 -15.84
N ARG A 387 -21.94 3.72 -15.81
CA ARG A 387 -21.37 3.21 -14.55
C ARG A 387 -20.73 4.31 -13.74
N TYR A 388 -19.97 5.20 -14.38
CA TYR A 388 -19.36 6.36 -13.74
C TYR A 388 -20.41 7.24 -13.09
N ASP A 389 -21.44 7.63 -13.81
CA ASP A 389 -22.55 8.43 -13.28
C ASP A 389 -23.24 7.75 -12.08
N SER A 390 -23.29 6.42 -12.07
CA SER A 390 -23.80 5.69 -10.91
C SER A 390 -22.88 5.79 -9.72
N LEU A 391 -21.56 5.57 -9.92
CA LEU A 391 -20.56 5.61 -8.86
C LEU A 391 -20.37 7.02 -8.30
N ARG A 392 -20.47 8.06 -9.15
CA ARG A 392 -20.36 9.47 -8.74
C ARG A 392 -21.50 9.95 -7.84
N ARG A 393 -22.57 9.19 -7.70
CA ARG A 393 -23.66 9.54 -6.77
C ARG A 393 -23.34 9.21 -5.32
N ASP A 394 -22.60 8.13 -5.08
CA ASP A 394 -22.46 7.57 -3.73
C ASP A 394 -21.03 7.18 -3.39
N ILE A 395 -20.32 6.44 -4.26
CA ILE A 395 -19.06 5.77 -3.95
C ILE A 395 -17.85 6.63 -4.38
N LEU A 396 -17.78 7.03 -5.66
CA LEU A 396 -16.68 7.85 -6.17
C LEU A 396 -16.97 9.34 -5.93
N THR A 397 -17.11 9.72 -4.68
CA THR A 397 -17.24 11.10 -4.23
C THR A 397 -16.10 11.44 -3.28
N LYS A 398 -15.69 12.71 -3.26
CA LYS A 398 -14.70 13.17 -2.28
C LYS A 398 -15.18 12.90 -0.86
N GLU A 399 -16.44 13.19 -0.59
CA GLU A 399 -17.06 13.06 0.72
C GLU A 399 -16.97 11.62 1.23
N HIS A 400 -17.34 10.65 0.41
CA HIS A 400 -17.29 9.23 0.79
C HIS A 400 -15.84 8.74 0.98
N ILE A 401 -14.95 9.07 0.04
CA ILE A 401 -13.53 8.65 0.15
C ILE A 401 -12.89 9.28 1.39
N MET A 402 -13.15 10.57 1.65
CA MET A 402 -12.62 11.23 2.84
C MET A 402 -13.26 10.71 4.14
N GLU A 403 -14.50 10.21 4.12
CA GLU A 403 -15.10 9.50 5.24
C GLU A 403 -14.36 8.19 5.54
N LEU A 404 -14.05 7.39 4.52
CA LEU A 404 -13.22 6.19 4.69
C LEU A 404 -11.82 6.53 5.24
N VAL A 405 -11.19 7.58 4.70
CA VAL A 405 -9.90 8.08 5.19
C VAL A 405 -9.98 8.51 6.65
N GLN A 406 -11.00 9.30 7.00
CA GLN A 406 -11.19 9.81 8.35
C GLN A 406 -11.41 8.69 9.37
N ASN A 407 -12.22 7.68 9.01
CA ASN A 407 -12.46 6.52 9.87
C ASN A 407 -11.15 5.78 10.21
N GLN A 408 -10.27 5.57 9.23
CA GLN A 408 -8.98 4.92 9.46
C GLN A 408 -8.01 5.83 10.24
N TYR A 409 -8.02 7.13 9.95
CA TYR A 409 -7.23 8.11 10.68
C TYR A 409 -7.64 8.18 12.14
N ASP A 410 -8.95 8.25 12.42
CA ASP A 410 -9.49 8.31 13.77
C ASP A 410 -9.18 7.02 14.55
N GLU A 411 -9.26 5.84 13.93
CA GLU A 411 -8.84 4.57 14.54
C GLU A 411 -7.38 4.65 15.03
N LEU A 412 -6.47 5.16 14.20
CA LEU A 412 -5.05 5.26 14.54
C LEU A 412 -4.76 6.35 15.58
N VAL A 413 -5.47 7.48 15.52
CA VAL A 413 -5.36 8.58 16.52
C VAL A 413 -5.93 8.13 17.86
N GLU A 414 -7.18 7.65 17.88
CA GLU A 414 -7.89 7.30 19.12
C GLU A 414 -7.26 6.12 19.84
N SER A 415 -6.69 5.16 19.10
CA SER A 415 -5.92 4.07 19.71
C SER A 415 -4.56 4.52 20.27
N GLY A 416 -4.09 5.74 19.97
CA GLY A 416 -2.74 6.22 20.29
C GLY A 416 -1.64 5.54 19.48
N ALA A 417 -2.01 4.94 18.34
CA ALA A 417 -1.11 4.15 17.50
C ALA A 417 0.01 5.01 16.89
N TYR A 418 -0.30 6.22 16.44
CA TYR A 418 0.72 7.11 15.87
C TYR A 418 1.79 7.54 16.90
N GLU A 419 1.41 7.75 18.15
CA GLU A 419 2.39 8.01 19.21
C GLU A 419 3.34 6.82 19.38
N ARG A 420 2.79 5.60 19.39
CA ARG A 420 3.59 4.38 19.49
C ARG A 420 4.45 4.13 18.24
N GLU A 421 3.95 4.49 17.03
CA GLU A 421 4.75 4.41 15.80
C GLU A 421 5.98 5.32 15.89
N HIS A 422 5.81 6.55 16.42
CA HIS A 422 6.94 7.47 16.65
C HIS A 422 7.94 6.93 17.68
N GLU A 423 7.47 6.26 18.74
CA GLU A 423 8.38 5.62 19.71
C GLU A 423 9.20 4.48 19.09
N ALA A 424 8.63 3.75 18.13
CA ALA A 424 9.36 2.72 17.39
C ALA A 424 10.31 3.34 16.36
N TRP A 425 9.85 4.38 15.67
CA TRP A 425 10.49 5.04 14.52
C TRP A 425 10.47 6.56 14.71
N PRO A 426 11.47 7.16 15.37
CA PRO A 426 11.46 8.60 15.71
C PRO A 426 11.43 9.56 14.51
N GLU A 427 11.79 9.09 13.32
CA GLU A 427 11.66 9.85 12.08
C GLU A 427 10.21 9.94 11.58
N PHE A 428 9.33 9.06 12.03
CA PHE A 428 7.91 9.13 11.72
C PHE A 428 7.24 10.24 12.50
N THR A 429 6.59 11.14 11.79
CA THR A 429 5.73 12.19 12.37
C THR A 429 4.42 12.24 11.60
N VAL A 430 3.30 12.32 12.31
CA VAL A 430 2.00 12.51 11.67
C VAL A 430 1.94 13.91 11.06
N ASP A 431 1.67 13.97 9.78
CA ASP A 431 1.46 15.21 9.05
C ASP A 431 -0.02 15.30 8.65
N GLU A 432 -0.82 15.97 9.47
CA GLU A 432 -2.27 16.17 9.23
C GLU A 432 -2.55 16.96 7.94
N SER A 433 -1.57 17.70 7.41
CA SER A 433 -1.73 18.39 6.13
C SER A 433 -1.97 17.43 4.97
N GLN A 434 -1.61 16.16 5.13
CA GLN A 434 -1.89 15.10 4.16
C GLN A 434 -3.39 14.84 3.96
N LEU A 435 -4.23 15.07 4.97
CA LEU A 435 -5.69 14.98 4.82
C LEU A 435 -6.21 16.10 3.92
N THR A 436 -5.74 17.33 4.16
CA THR A 436 -6.07 18.48 3.30
C THR A 436 -5.54 18.31 1.89
N TYR A 437 -4.30 17.80 1.75
CA TYR A 437 -3.69 17.49 0.47
C TYR A 437 -4.55 16.50 -0.33
N MET A 438 -4.95 15.39 0.28
CA MET A 438 -5.77 14.37 -0.36
C MET A 438 -7.15 14.90 -0.73
N SER A 439 -7.78 15.68 0.16
CA SER A 439 -9.09 16.30 -0.10
C SER A 439 -9.05 17.24 -1.33
N ASN A 440 -8.04 18.09 -1.43
CA ASN A 440 -7.87 19.00 -2.57
C ASN A 440 -7.56 18.23 -3.85
N TRP A 441 -6.70 17.21 -3.74
CA TRP A 441 -6.36 16.35 -4.86
C TRP A 441 -7.59 15.64 -5.43
N LEU A 442 -8.48 15.12 -4.55
CA LEU A 442 -9.73 14.48 -4.96
C LEU A 442 -10.70 15.45 -5.67
N ASP A 443 -10.79 16.70 -5.21
CA ASP A 443 -11.59 17.74 -5.89
C ASP A 443 -11.10 17.93 -7.33
N ASP A 444 -9.80 18.14 -7.52
CA ASP A 444 -9.22 18.39 -8.84
C ASP A 444 -9.28 17.14 -9.72
N ARG A 445 -9.04 15.94 -9.13
CA ARG A 445 -9.13 14.68 -9.86
C ARG A 445 -10.54 14.40 -10.36
N PHE A 446 -11.54 14.56 -9.53
CA PHE A 446 -12.92 14.33 -9.94
C PHE A 446 -13.42 15.40 -10.92
N ALA A 447 -13.00 16.66 -10.77
CA ALA A 447 -13.29 17.69 -11.75
C ALA A 447 -12.71 17.33 -13.14
N TYR A 448 -11.48 16.81 -13.18
CA TYR A 448 -10.87 16.30 -14.41
C TYR A 448 -11.66 15.11 -14.99
N LEU A 449 -11.92 14.09 -14.18
CA LEU A 449 -12.63 12.89 -14.62
C LEU A 449 -14.07 13.17 -15.08
N ASP A 450 -14.78 14.07 -14.41
CA ASP A 450 -16.13 14.51 -14.81
C ASP A 450 -16.12 15.13 -16.21
N GLY A 451 -15.07 15.86 -16.57
CA GLY A 451 -14.87 16.39 -17.91
C GLY A 451 -14.56 15.31 -18.95
N GLU A 452 -13.55 14.49 -18.68
CA GLU A 452 -13.02 13.50 -19.63
C GLU A 452 -14.00 12.36 -19.91
N ILE A 453 -14.57 11.74 -18.87
CA ILE A 453 -15.48 10.60 -19.04
C ILE A 453 -16.78 11.02 -19.72
N ASN A 454 -17.23 12.27 -19.55
CA ASN A 454 -18.40 12.81 -20.23
C ASN A 454 -18.09 13.35 -21.64
N ALA A 455 -16.83 13.47 -22.02
CA ALA A 455 -16.43 13.91 -23.35
C ALA A 455 -16.93 12.96 -24.47
N ALA A 456 -16.85 13.40 -25.72
CA ALA A 456 -17.28 12.59 -26.87
C ALA A 456 -16.46 11.30 -26.96
N CYS A 457 -17.08 10.22 -27.41
CA CYS A 457 -16.36 8.99 -27.69
C CYS A 457 -15.30 9.22 -28.79
N GLY A 458 -14.13 8.58 -28.64
CA GLY A 458 -12.97 8.76 -29.53
C GLY A 458 -12.05 9.91 -29.11
N THR A 459 -12.40 10.64 -28.03
CA THR A 459 -11.51 11.64 -27.42
C THR A 459 -10.88 11.15 -26.11
N TRP A 460 -11.26 9.97 -25.64
CA TRP A 460 -10.68 9.34 -24.44
C TRP A 460 -9.27 8.85 -24.73
N GLY A 461 -8.30 9.26 -23.91
CA GLY A 461 -6.90 8.86 -24.09
C GLY A 461 -6.20 9.54 -25.28
N VAL A 462 -6.88 10.37 -26.04
CA VAL A 462 -6.19 11.35 -26.89
C VAL A 462 -5.58 12.35 -25.93
N GLU A 463 -4.24 12.44 -25.96
CA GLU A 463 -3.44 13.31 -25.10
C GLU A 463 -4.25 14.53 -24.67
N ALA A 464 -4.30 14.75 -23.33
CA ALA A 464 -4.68 16.06 -22.85
C ALA A 464 -3.99 17.08 -23.76
N PRO A 465 -4.68 18.17 -24.23
CA PRO A 465 -4.04 19.16 -25.07
C PRO A 465 -2.70 19.44 -24.40
N GLU A 466 -1.61 19.18 -25.11
CA GLU A 466 -0.24 19.30 -24.62
C GLU A 466 -0.22 20.34 -23.54
N ALA A 467 0.06 19.92 -22.29
CA ALA A 467 0.52 20.89 -21.30
C ALA A 467 1.55 21.71 -22.05
N PRO A 468 1.40 23.05 -22.17
CA PRO A 468 2.14 23.85 -23.14
C PRO A 468 3.54 23.30 -23.21
N GLU A 469 3.98 22.86 -24.42
CA GLU A 469 5.15 22.01 -24.62
C GLU A 469 6.19 22.37 -23.57
N PRO A 470 6.72 21.44 -22.76
CA PRO A 470 7.82 21.78 -21.90
C PRO A 470 8.84 22.35 -22.89
N VAL A 471 9.11 23.62 -22.76
CA VAL A 471 10.07 24.31 -23.63
C VAL A 471 11.25 23.38 -23.76
N GLU A 472 11.49 22.83 -24.94
CA GLU A 472 12.43 21.75 -25.19
C GLU A 472 13.78 22.12 -24.59
N GLY A 473 14.17 21.38 -23.56
CA GLY A 473 15.40 21.52 -22.82
C GLY A 473 15.08 21.72 -21.34
N PRO A 474 15.71 20.94 -20.45
CA PRO A 474 15.64 21.24 -19.02
C PRO A 474 16.09 22.66 -18.84
N VAL A 475 15.30 23.51 -18.19
CA VAL A 475 15.76 24.85 -17.77
C VAL A 475 16.94 24.59 -16.85
N GLN A 476 18.15 24.68 -17.42
CA GLN A 476 19.38 24.34 -16.72
C GLN A 476 19.72 25.44 -15.74
N ILE A 477 20.12 25.05 -14.54
CA ILE A 477 20.96 25.91 -13.71
C ILE A 477 22.21 26.18 -14.54
N VAL A 478 22.43 27.42 -14.90
CA VAL A 478 23.61 27.80 -15.67
C VAL A 478 24.82 27.83 -14.76
N GLU A 479 24.65 28.29 -13.52
CA GLU A 479 25.77 28.51 -12.60
C GLU A 479 25.32 28.38 -11.14
N ILE A 480 26.13 27.66 -10.33
CA ILE A 480 26.11 27.68 -8.87
C ILE A 480 27.54 28.06 -8.42
N TYR A 481 27.68 29.27 -7.89
CA TYR A 481 29.02 29.75 -7.54
C TYR A 481 29.02 30.75 -6.35
N PRO A 482 30.13 30.84 -5.62
CA PRO A 482 31.23 29.90 -5.60
C PRO A 482 30.83 28.57 -4.96
N ASN A 483 31.49 27.48 -5.34
CA ASN A 483 31.38 26.19 -4.70
C ASN A 483 32.78 25.59 -4.58
N PRO A 484 33.38 25.56 -3.39
CA PRO A 484 32.83 25.87 -2.06
C PRO A 484 32.50 27.37 -1.85
N ALA A 485 31.48 27.62 -1.02
CA ALA A 485 30.97 28.94 -0.69
C ALA A 485 31.41 29.42 0.70
N LYS A 486 31.88 30.65 0.82
CA LYS A 486 32.27 31.28 2.11
C LYS A 486 31.15 32.15 2.67
N ASP A 487 30.72 33.13 1.88
CA ASP A 487 29.78 34.16 2.33
C ASP A 487 28.37 33.98 1.74
N ARG A 488 28.28 33.45 0.51
CA ARG A 488 27.05 33.29 -0.22
C ARG A 488 27.15 32.24 -1.31
N ILE A 489 26.02 31.66 -1.68
CA ILE A 489 25.82 30.81 -2.86
C ILE A 489 24.97 31.62 -3.85
N ASN A 490 25.49 31.86 -5.04
CA ASN A 490 24.72 32.44 -6.13
C ASN A 490 24.22 31.31 -7.03
N ILE A 491 22.95 31.38 -7.43
CA ILE A 491 22.29 30.41 -8.32
C ILE A 491 21.74 31.23 -9.48
N ARG A 492 22.06 30.84 -10.71
CA ARG A 492 21.59 31.50 -11.91
C ARG A 492 20.95 30.49 -12.84
N PHE A 493 19.76 30.81 -13.32
CA PHE A 493 19.01 30.03 -14.30
C PHE A 493 19.19 30.61 -15.71
N ALA A 494 19.04 29.76 -16.73
CA ALA A 494 19.13 30.19 -18.13
C ALA A 494 18.08 31.26 -18.48
N GLU A 495 16.88 31.10 -17.93
CA GLU A 495 15.75 32.00 -18.19
C GLU A 495 15.09 32.43 -16.88
N ALA A 496 14.36 33.53 -16.89
CA ALA A 496 13.55 33.97 -15.77
C ALA A 496 12.20 33.23 -15.80
N GLY A 497 11.78 32.73 -14.64
CA GLY A 497 10.52 32.00 -14.49
C GLY A 497 10.14 31.87 -13.03
N GLU A 498 8.97 31.30 -12.77
CA GLU A 498 8.59 30.94 -11.40
C GLU A 498 9.54 29.88 -10.89
N ALA A 499 10.38 30.24 -9.93
CA ALA A 499 11.43 29.38 -9.40
C ALA A 499 11.39 29.34 -7.88
N SER A 500 11.65 28.17 -7.32
CA SER A 500 11.91 28.00 -5.89
C SER A 500 13.26 27.34 -5.65
N VAL A 501 13.91 27.75 -4.56
CA VAL A 501 15.23 27.28 -4.16
C VAL A 501 15.16 26.87 -2.71
N ARG A 502 15.58 25.64 -2.41
CA ARG A 502 15.63 25.07 -1.05
C ARG A 502 17.03 24.52 -0.78
N LEU A 503 17.56 24.78 0.40
CA LEU A 503 18.85 24.25 0.84
C LEU A 503 18.65 23.38 2.08
N TYR A 504 19.19 22.17 2.05
CA TYR A 504 19.10 21.19 3.13
C TYR A 504 20.51 20.87 3.65
N ASP A 505 20.67 20.71 4.95
CA ASP A 505 21.90 20.22 5.56
C ASP A 505 22.07 18.68 5.35
N MET A 506 23.17 18.12 5.84
CA MET A 506 23.48 16.68 5.70
C MET A 506 22.47 15.77 6.43
N THR A 507 21.69 16.32 7.35
CA THR A 507 20.64 15.58 8.08
C THR A 507 19.28 15.64 7.38
N GLY A 508 19.20 16.32 6.22
CA GLY A 508 17.95 16.53 5.49
C GLY A 508 17.09 17.67 6.02
N ARG A 509 17.57 18.43 7.02
CA ARG A 509 16.85 19.58 7.57
C ARG A 509 16.91 20.76 6.61
N LEU A 510 15.75 21.35 6.32
CA LEU A 510 15.63 22.58 5.51
C LEU A 510 16.28 23.76 6.27
N VAL A 511 17.32 24.36 5.69
CA VAL A 511 18.03 25.53 6.26
C VAL A 511 17.77 26.83 5.51
N TYR A 512 17.26 26.75 4.30
CA TYR A 512 16.87 27.94 3.50
C TYR A 512 15.78 27.56 2.49
N SER A 513 14.81 28.47 2.31
CA SER A 513 13.78 28.35 1.26
C SER A 513 13.40 29.74 0.74
N ASN A 514 13.33 29.89 -0.57
CA ASN A 514 12.82 31.09 -1.22
C ASN A 514 12.18 30.74 -2.56
N ALA A 515 11.13 31.48 -2.93
CA ALA A 515 10.45 31.34 -4.21
C ALA A 515 10.18 32.73 -4.79
N SER A 516 10.49 32.93 -6.07
CA SER A 516 10.20 34.19 -6.78
C SER A 516 10.30 34.00 -8.30
N ASN A 517 9.71 34.95 -9.04
CA ASN A 517 9.87 35.06 -10.49
C ASN A 517 11.20 35.72 -10.82
N SER A 518 12.33 35.00 -10.66
CA SER A 518 13.66 35.55 -10.81
C SER A 518 14.60 34.60 -11.56
N GLN A 519 15.51 35.20 -12.35
CA GLN A 519 16.59 34.48 -13.01
C GLN A 519 17.77 34.15 -12.07
N ALA A 520 17.81 34.73 -10.88
CA ALA A 520 18.92 34.53 -9.94
C ALA A 520 18.47 34.53 -8.48
N PHE A 521 19.09 33.69 -7.68
CA PHE A 521 18.93 33.63 -6.22
C PHE A 521 20.29 33.76 -5.55
N VAL A 522 20.29 34.37 -4.37
CA VAL A 522 21.46 34.49 -3.53
C VAL A 522 21.12 33.94 -2.14
N ILE A 523 21.84 32.94 -1.71
CA ILE A 523 21.71 32.36 -0.37
C ILE A 523 22.91 32.84 0.46
N SER A 524 22.68 33.51 1.59
CA SER A 524 23.72 33.80 2.55
C SER A 524 24.13 32.53 3.28
N THR A 525 25.45 32.29 3.40
CA THR A 525 25.99 31.18 4.20
C THR A 525 26.20 31.57 5.66
N GLN A 526 25.94 32.82 6.01
CA GLN A 526 26.08 33.31 7.39
C GLN A 526 25.08 32.56 8.32
N GLY A 527 25.61 31.83 9.26
CA GLY A 527 24.85 31.00 10.20
C GLY A 527 24.73 29.53 9.76
N LEU A 528 25.22 29.16 8.58
CA LEU A 528 25.37 27.76 8.17
C LEU A 528 26.70 27.20 8.71
N SER A 529 26.68 25.95 9.15
CA SER A 529 27.90 25.23 9.54
C SER A 529 28.69 24.82 8.31
N GLN A 530 30.00 24.74 8.45
CA GLN A 530 30.87 24.18 7.41
C GLN A 530 30.42 22.73 7.08
N GLY A 531 30.24 22.43 5.80
CA GLY A 531 29.79 21.10 5.37
C GLY A 531 29.20 21.07 3.96
N ILE A 532 28.68 19.91 3.57
CA ILE A 532 28.01 19.72 2.29
C ILE A 532 26.50 19.89 2.50
N TYR A 533 25.87 20.61 1.60
CA TYR A 533 24.44 20.89 1.58
C TYR A 533 23.84 20.38 0.28
N THR A 534 22.58 19.96 0.34
CA THR A 534 21.79 19.61 -0.83
C THR A 534 20.95 20.80 -1.25
N LEU A 535 21.21 21.33 -2.45
CA LEU A 535 20.45 22.41 -3.07
C LEU A 535 19.41 21.81 -4.00
N VAL A 536 18.14 22.05 -3.71
CA VAL A 536 17.00 21.66 -4.55
C VAL A 536 16.43 22.92 -5.18
N THR A 537 16.35 22.93 -6.50
CA THR A 537 15.75 24.03 -7.28
C THR A 537 14.59 23.50 -8.09
N LEU A 538 13.50 24.23 -8.12
CA LEU A 538 12.35 23.98 -8.97
C LEU A 538 12.13 25.22 -9.83
N ILE A 539 12.05 25.05 -11.14
CA ILE A 539 11.73 26.12 -12.09
C ILE A 539 10.83 25.60 -13.19
N SER A 540 9.71 26.26 -13.42
CA SER A 540 8.73 25.88 -14.45
C SER A 540 8.36 24.38 -14.40
N GLY A 541 8.21 23.82 -13.18
CA GLY A 541 7.88 22.42 -12.97
C GLY A 541 9.07 21.43 -13.01
N ASN A 542 10.28 21.86 -13.41
CA ASN A 542 11.47 20.99 -13.47
C ASN A 542 12.31 21.12 -12.20
N GLN A 543 12.55 19.99 -11.54
CA GLN A 543 13.39 19.92 -10.35
C GLN A 543 14.82 19.51 -10.68
N GLN A 544 15.78 20.19 -10.07
CA GLN A 544 17.19 19.81 -10.10
C GLN A 544 17.78 19.76 -8.69
N VAL A 545 18.68 18.80 -8.46
CA VAL A 545 19.35 18.60 -7.17
C VAL A 545 20.85 18.70 -7.36
N ASN A 546 21.48 19.56 -6.58
CA ASN A 546 22.93 19.81 -6.63
C ASN A 546 23.55 19.76 -5.22
N ARG A 547 24.83 19.44 -5.14
CA ARG A 547 25.58 19.52 -3.89
C ARG A 547 26.42 20.79 -3.85
N VAL A 548 26.35 21.50 -2.73
CA VAL A 548 27.09 22.74 -2.50
C VAL A 548 27.87 22.60 -1.19
N ALA A 549 29.16 22.89 -1.25
CA ALA A 549 30.02 22.93 -0.06
C ALA A 549 30.04 24.35 0.53
N VAL A 550 29.93 24.48 1.85
CA VAL A 550 30.07 25.71 2.62
C VAL A 550 31.33 25.59 3.47
N GLU A 551 32.24 26.60 3.40
CA GLU A 551 33.50 26.69 4.17
C GLU A 551 33.39 27.61 5.37
#